data_1fda278c5536b10251b2d732b82bb98a
#
_entry.id   1fda278c5536b10251b2d732b82bb98a
#
_cell.length_a   1.000
_cell.length_b   1.000
_cell.length_c   1.000
_cell.angle_alpha   90.00
_cell.angle_beta   90.00
_cell.angle_gamma   90.00
#
_symmetry.space_group_name_H-M   'P 1'
#
loop_
_entity.id
_entity.type
_entity.pdbx_description
1 polymer ?
#
loop_
_entity_poly.entity_id
_entity_poly.type
_entity_poly.pdbx_seq_one_letter_code
_entity_poly.pdbx_strand_id
1 'polypeptide(L)'
;MNTTTMVPFVKWAGGKRQMLEQLCIRMPDTYNAYYEPFVGGGAMVLSLAPEEARINDINQELVHTYTEIRDHLDALLEKLMELDKVTCTREFYYELRSRYNEKRLNSSYDTEMAALFIYLNKHCFNGLYRVNTKGEFNVPWNQKQSIRSMDMENIKAISAYLKSVTITCQDFEQALAGVQKGDFIYFDSPYAPLNPTSFDSYTKEGFTEEEHRRLAELFRELTKKGVYCM
;
A
#
# COMPACT_ATOMS: atom_id res chain seq x y z
N MET A 1 -9.93 -15.46 21.55
CA MET A 1 -9.88 -14.02 21.24
C MET A 1 -10.39 -13.87 19.82
N ASN A 2 -11.46 -13.09 19.59
CA ASN A 2 -11.91 -12.81 18.24
C ASN A 2 -10.85 -11.91 17.57
N THR A 3 -9.96 -12.50 16.80
CA THR A 3 -9.03 -11.75 15.96
C THR A 3 -9.85 -11.09 14.85
N THR A 4 -10.15 -9.81 14.99
CA THR A 4 -10.77 -9.03 13.92
C THR A 4 -9.81 -9.08 12.73
N THR A 5 -10.24 -9.73 11.65
CA THR A 5 -9.43 -9.81 10.41
C THR A 5 -9.22 -8.39 9.88
N MET A 6 -7.99 -7.91 9.89
CA MET A 6 -7.64 -6.62 9.33
C MET A 6 -7.80 -6.63 7.81
N VAL A 7 -8.26 -5.50 7.26
CA VAL A 7 -8.44 -5.34 5.81
C VAL A 7 -7.73 -4.06 5.34
N PRO A 8 -7.31 -4.01 4.05
CA PRO A 8 -6.68 -2.83 3.48
C PRO A 8 -7.46 -1.54 3.77
N PHE A 9 -6.76 -0.52 4.26
CA PHE A 9 -7.35 0.81 4.53
C PHE A 9 -7.56 1.63 3.26
N VAL A 10 -6.88 1.29 2.16
CA VAL A 10 -7.06 1.87 0.83
C VAL A 10 -7.41 0.79 -0.18
N LYS A 11 -8.02 1.18 -1.29
CA LYS A 11 -8.11 0.35 -2.47
C LYS A 11 -6.80 0.50 -3.25
N TRP A 12 -6.22 -0.63 -3.64
CA TRP A 12 -5.00 -0.65 -4.43
C TRP A 12 -5.19 -1.59 -5.62
N ALA A 13 -4.71 -1.19 -6.81
CA ALA A 13 -4.88 -2.02 -7.98
C ALA A 13 -4.06 -3.31 -7.82
N GLY A 14 -4.54 -4.41 -8.36
CA GLY A 14 -3.92 -5.72 -8.15
C GLY A 14 -4.21 -6.36 -6.79
N GLY A 15 -4.97 -5.72 -5.90
CA GLY A 15 -5.25 -6.24 -4.56
C GLY A 15 -5.79 -7.66 -4.58
N LYS A 16 -5.14 -8.57 -3.83
CA LYS A 16 -5.37 -10.03 -3.85
C LYS A 16 -6.42 -10.51 -2.85
N ARG A 17 -7.26 -9.60 -2.30
CA ARG A 17 -8.24 -9.97 -1.26
C ARG A 17 -9.12 -11.17 -1.60
N GLN A 18 -9.52 -11.31 -2.86
CA GLN A 18 -10.35 -12.43 -3.32
C GLN A 18 -9.57 -13.74 -3.47
N MET A 19 -8.24 -13.68 -3.49
CA MET A 19 -7.35 -14.82 -3.68
C MET A 19 -6.66 -15.25 -2.37
N LEU A 20 -6.89 -14.56 -1.26
CA LEU A 20 -6.17 -14.79 0.01
C LEU A 20 -6.21 -16.24 0.45
N GLU A 21 -7.40 -16.87 0.43
CA GLU A 21 -7.54 -18.28 0.79
C GLU A 21 -6.65 -19.20 -0.05
N GLN A 22 -6.65 -18.99 -1.37
CA GLN A 22 -5.84 -19.80 -2.29
C GLN A 22 -4.34 -19.53 -2.13
N LEU A 23 -3.95 -18.30 -1.78
CA LEU A 23 -2.56 -17.93 -1.50
C LEU A 23 -2.09 -18.58 -0.19
N CYS A 24 -2.89 -18.49 0.88
CA CYS A 24 -2.55 -19.06 2.18
C CYS A 24 -2.31 -20.59 2.11
N ILE A 25 -3.07 -21.32 1.30
CA ILE A 25 -2.88 -22.79 1.11
C ILE A 25 -1.51 -23.11 0.49
N ARG A 26 -0.89 -22.17 -0.23
CA ARG A 26 0.40 -22.36 -0.92
C ARG A 26 1.61 -21.86 -0.14
N MET A 27 1.36 -21.23 1.00
CA MET A 27 2.44 -20.78 1.88
C MET A 27 3.18 -21.96 2.52
N PRO A 28 4.43 -21.76 2.93
CA PRO A 28 5.10 -22.74 3.78
C PRO A 28 4.38 -22.85 5.13
N ASP A 29 4.32 -24.07 5.69
CA ASP A 29 3.70 -24.31 7.01
C ASP A 29 4.39 -23.51 8.13
N THR A 30 5.68 -23.30 8.00
CA THR A 30 6.51 -22.51 8.95
C THR A 30 7.52 -21.67 8.21
N TYR A 31 7.80 -20.49 8.72
CA TYR A 31 8.86 -19.58 8.26
C TYR A 31 9.36 -18.73 9.43
N ASN A 32 10.54 -18.11 9.27
CA ASN A 32 11.11 -17.25 10.30
C ASN A 32 10.49 -15.85 10.24
N ALA A 33 10.86 -15.04 9.25
CA ALA A 33 10.34 -13.70 9.02
C ALA A 33 9.54 -13.62 7.71
N TYR A 34 8.56 -12.73 7.67
CA TYR A 34 7.72 -12.43 6.50
C TYR A 34 8.17 -11.16 5.82
N TYR A 35 8.27 -11.19 4.50
CA TYR A 35 8.63 -10.03 3.70
C TYR A 35 7.61 -9.78 2.58
N GLU A 36 7.22 -8.52 2.39
CA GLU A 36 6.33 -8.08 1.29
C GLU A 36 6.92 -6.82 0.65
N PRO A 37 7.83 -6.98 -0.35
CA PRO A 37 8.57 -5.87 -0.96
C PRO A 37 7.71 -4.96 -1.85
N PHE A 38 6.51 -5.38 -2.19
CA PHE A 38 5.51 -4.64 -2.97
C PHE A 38 4.17 -4.66 -2.21
N VAL A 39 4.11 -4.02 -1.04
CA VAL A 39 2.98 -4.19 -0.12
C VAL A 39 1.67 -3.62 -0.65
N GLY A 40 1.71 -2.54 -1.44
CA GLY A 40 0.50 -1.92 -1.93
C GLY A 40 -0.53 -1.68 -0.81
N GLY A 41 -1.76 -2.17 -0.97
CA GLY A 41 -2.80 -2.07 0.05
C GLY A 41 -2.63 -3.02 1.25
N GLY A 42 -1.64 -3.92 1.25
CA GLY A 42 -1.31 -4.82 2.36
C GLY A 42 -2.31 -5.95 2.57
N ALA A 43 -2.96 -6.44 1.51
CA ALA A 43 -3.99 -7.46 1.66
C ALA A 43 -3.46 -8.74 2.33
N MET A 44 -2.24 -9.16 1.97
CA MET A 44 -1.63 -10.37 2.48
C MET A 44 -1.12 -10.19 3.92
N VAL A 45 -0.25 -9.21 4.16
CA VAL A 45 0.32 -8.94 5.49
C VAL A 45 -0.74 -8.65 6.54
N LEU A 46 -1.80 -7.88 6.21
CA LEU A 46 -2.87 -7.55 7.15
C LEU A 46 -3.78 -8.74 7.45
N SER A 47 -3.96 -9.65 6.49
CA SER A 47 -4.74 -10.87 6.69
C SER A 47 -4.00 -11.90 7.55
N LEU A 48 -2.69 -12.04 7.35
CA LEU A 48 -1.85 -13.01 8.06
C LEU A 48 -1.41 -12.51 9.43
N ALA A 49 -1.16 -11.20 9.55
CA ALA A 49 -0.59 -10.55 10.74
C ALA A 49 0.65 -11.31 11.29
N PRO A 50 1.69 -11.57 10.48
CA PRO A 50 2.87 -12.29 10.94
C PRO A 50 3.56 -11.57 12.12
N GLU A 51 4.13 -12.31 13.07
CA GLU A 51 4.82 -11.73 14.24
C GLU A 51 6.04 -10.90 13.85
N GLU A 52 6.87 -11.43 12.93
CA GLU A 52 7.99 -10.72 12.33
C GLU A 52 7.69 -10.40 10.88
N ALA A 53 7.29 -9.16 10.60
CA ALA A 53 6.96 -8.69 9.28
C ALA A 53 7.80 -7.49 8.86
N ARG A 54 8.20 -7.50 7.59
CA ARG A 54 8.88 -6.38 6.91
C ARG A 54 8.14 -6.07 5.63
N ILE A 55 7.61 -4.87 5.53
CA ILE A 55 6.85 -4.40 4.37
C ILE A 55 7.57 -3.24 3.70
N ASN A 56 7.46 -3.19 2.39
CA ASN A 56 8.07 -2.15 1.57
C ASN A 56 7.17 -1.78 0.41
N ASP A 57 7.25 -0.56 -0.02
CA ASP A 57 6.75 -0.11 -1.32
C ASP A 57 7.61 1.04 -1.83
N ILE A 58 7.72 1.19 -3.13
CA ILE A 58 8.42 2.33 -3.74
C ILE A 58 7.57 3.61 -3.69
N ASN A 59 6.26 3.49 -3.49
CA ASN A 59 5.35 4.62 -3.39
C ASN A 59 5.47 5.30 -2.02
N GLN A 60 6.15 6.43 -2.00
CA GLN A 60 6.46 7.18 -0.80
C GLN A 60 5.20 7.67 -0.06
N GLU A 61 4.16 8.08 -0.78
CA GLU A 61 2.90 8.55 -0.19
C GLU A 61 2.16 7.43 0.53
N LEU A 62 2.19 6.22 -0.05
CA LEU A 62 1.62 5.03 0.57
C LEU A 62 2.38 4.64 1.84
N VAL A 63 3.72 4.57 1.74
CA VAL A 63 4.58 4.21 2.89
C VAL A 63 4.46 5.25 4.00
N HIS A 64 4.43 6.54 3.66
CA HIS A 64 4.16 7.61 4.62
C HIS A 64 2.82 7.38 5.33
N THR A 65 1.77 7.01 4.59
CA THR A 65 0.45 6.75 5.18
C THR A 65 0.48 5.56 6.14
N TYR A 66 1.19 4.47 5.81
CA TYR A 66 1.44 3.36 6.75
C TYR A 66 2.14 3.82 8.03
N THR A 67 3.15 4.68 7.88
CA THR A 67 3.91 5.24 9.01
C THR A 67 3.02 6.13 9.89
N GLU A 68 2.19 6.99 9.31
CA GLU A 68 1.25 7.83 10.05
C GLU A 68 0.19 7.00 10.81
N ILE A 69 -0.32 5.93 10.20
CA ILE A 69 -1.22 4.97 10.89
C ILE A 69 -0.52 4.33 12.08
N ARG A 70 0.76 3.98 11.95
CA ARG A 70 1.54 3.38 13.04
C ARG A 70 1.84 4.37 14.16
N ASP A 71 2.30 5.57 13.83
CA ASP A 71 2.96 6.47 14.77
C ASP A 71 2.08 7.62 15.25
N HIS A 72 1.13 8.09 14.43
CA HIS A 72 0.32 9.27 14.70
C HIS A 72 -1.18 9.03 14.56
N LEU A 73 -1.65 7.84 15.01
CA LEU A 73 -3.03 7.37 14.80
C LEU A 73 -4.09 8.39 15.21
N ASP A 74 -3.99 8.96 16.43
CA ASP A 74 -5.04 9.85 16.97
C ASP A 74 -5.16 11.11 16.13
N ALA A 75 -4.04 11.73 15.75
CA ALA A 75 -4.03 12.91 14.90
C ALA A 75 -4.58 12.59 13.48
N LEU A 76 -4.24 11.42 12.93
CA LEU A 76 -4.77 10.95 11.65
C LEU A 76 -6.28 10.75 11.70
N LEU A 77 -6.80 10.11 12.76
CA LEU A 77 -8.21 9.89 12.97
C LEU A 77 -8.98 11.21 13.10
N GLU A 78 -8.43 12.18 13.84
CA GLU A 78 -9.01 13.52 13.98
C GLU A 78 -9.16 14.20 12.60
N LYS A 79 -8.09 14.20 11.79
CA LYS A 79 -8.11 14.76 10.43
C LYS A 79 -9.14 14.08 9.52
N LEU A 80 -9.21 12.75 9.54
CA LEU A 80 -10.18 12.01 8.73
C LEU A 80 -11.61 12.28 9.19
N MET A 81 -11.85 12.38 10.50
CA MET A 81 -13.17 12.74 11.03
C MET A 81 -13.58 14.18 10.65
N GLU A 82 -12.64 15.13 10.64
CA GLU A 82 -12.89 16.48 10.14
C GLU A 82 -13.32 16.49 8.68
N LEU A 83 -12.61 15.74 7.82
CA LEU A 83 -12.95 15.62 6.41
C LEU A 83 -14.33 14.95 6.20
N ASP A 84 -14.64 13.91 6.97
CA ASP A 84 -15.91 13.17 6.86
C ASP A 84 -17.14 13.96 7.39
N LYS A 85 -16.94 15.07 8.13
CA LYS A 85 -18.03 15.98 8.51
C LYS A 85 -18.59 16.78 7.34
N VAL A 86 -17.79 16.95 6.29
CA VAL A 86 -18.16 17.72 5.10
C VAL A 86 -18.68 16.77 4.03
N THR A 87 -19.88 17.07 3.49
CA THR A 87 -20.39 16.31 2.34
C THR A 87 -19.42 16.41 1.16
N CYS A 88 -19.00 15.27 0.62
CA CYS A 88 -18.09 15.23 -0.50
C CYS A 88 -18.78 15.68 -1.79
N THR A 89 -18.77 16.99 -2.07
CA THR A 89 -19.18 17.53 -3.36
C THR A 89 -18.04 17.43 -4.38
N ARG A 90 -18.34 17.71 -5.64
CA ARG A 90 -17.33 17.77 -6.70
C ARG A 90 -16.26 18.82 -6.37
N GLU A 91 -16.70 20.02 -5.99
CA GLU A 91 -15.83 21.16 -5.67
C GLU A 91 -14.91 20.82 -4.51
N PHE A 92 -15.46 20.27 -3.42
CA PHE A 92 -14.67 19.86 -2.25
C PHE A 92 -13.65 18.78 -2.58
N TYR A 93 -14.04 17.75 -3.36
CA TYR A 93 -13.08 16.73 -3.80
C TYR A 93 -11.91 17.32 -4.57
N TYR A 94 -12.16 18.22 -5.53
CA TYR A 94 -11.10 18.81 -6.34
C TYR A 94 -10.24 19.81 -5.56
N GLU A 95 -10.79 20.52 -4.58
CA GLU A 95 -10.04 21.35 -3.63
C GLU A 95 -9.05 20.48 -2.83
N LEU A 96 -9.53 19.40 -2.20
CA LEU A 96 -8.68 18.48 -1.46
C LEU A 96 -7.62 17.82 -2.34
N ARG A 97 -7.95 17.48 -3.58
CA ARG A 97 -6.99 16.94 -4.55
C ARG A 97 -5.90 17.95 -4.90
N SER A 98 -6.24 19.22 -5.06
CA SER A 98 -5.28 20.29 -5.30
C SER A 98 -4.32 20.45 -4.11
N ARG A 99 -4.87 20.48 -2.89
CA ARG A 99 -4.10 20.56 -1.64
C ARG A 99 -3.17 19.36 -1.44
N TYR A 100 -3.65 18.15 -1.73
CA TYR A 100 -2.82 16.95 -1.72
C TYR A 100 -1.65 17.05 -2.72
N ASN A 101 -1.92 17.48 -3.95
CA ASN A 101 -0.90 17.63 -4.98
C ASN A 101 0.12 18.72 -4.62
N GLU A 102 -0.29 19.82 -4.02
CA GLU A 102 0.62 20.85 -3.52
C GLU A 102 1.56 20.28 -2.45
N LYS A 103 1.04 19.55 -1.45
CA LYS A 103 1.86 18.88 -0.44
C LYS A 103 2.84 17.90 -1.06
N ARG A 104 2.36 17.09 -1.99
CA ARG A 104 3.18 16.09 -2.69
C ARG A 104 4.33 16.72 -3.45
N LEU A 105 4.08 17.75 -4.23
CA LEU A 105 5.09 18.45 -5.03
C LEU A 105 6.12 19.18 -4.16
N ASN A 106 5.71 19.65 -2.98
CA ASN A 106 6.58 20.30 -2.01
C ASN A 106 7.24 19.34 -1.02
N SER A 107 7.04 18.00 -1.20
CA SER A 107 7.53 16.97 -0.29
C SER A 107 7.13 17.19 1.18
N SER A 108 5.93 17.73 1.41
CA SER A 108 5.38 18.02 2.73
C SER A 108 4.63 16.81 3.27
N TYR A 109 5.38 15.86 3.81
CA TYR A 109 4.87 14.62 4.39
C TYR A 109 4.48 14.84 5.86
N ASP A 110 3.19 15.05 6.09
CA ASP A 110 2.59 15.22 7.41
C ASP A 110 1.30 14.40 7.57
N THR A 111 0.74 14.39 8.77
CA THR A 111 -0.50 13.65 9.07
C THR A 111 -1.67 14.06 8.17
N GLU A 112 -1.74 15.35 7.78
CA GLU A 112 -2.77 15.81 6.85
C GLU A 112 -2.61 15.20 5.47
N MET A 113 -1.39 15.07 4.94
CA MET A 113 -1.14 14.42 3.66
C MET A 113 -1.62 12.97 3.68
N ALA A 114 -1.36 12.23 4.76
CA ALA A 114 -1.85 10.86 4.93
C ALA A 114 -3.38 10.79 5.00
N ALA A 115 -4.03 11.72 5.70
CA ALA A 115 -5.48 11.83 5.75
C ALA A 115 -6.07 12.11 4.37
N LEU A 116 -5.48 13.05 3.62
CA LEU A 116 -5.89 13.36 2.25
C LEU A 116 -5.69 12.17 1.31
N PHE A 117 -4.60 11.41 1.45
CA PHE A 117 -4.35 10.20 0.66
C PHE A 117 -5.47 9.17 0.86
N ILE A 118 -5.83 8.86 2.11
CA ILE A 118 -6.91 7.92 2.44
C ILE A 118 -8.26 8.45 1.92
N TYR A 119 -8.58 9.72 2.20
CA TYR A 119 -9.84 10.34 1.78
C TYR A 119 -10.00 10.30 0.27
N LEU A 120 -9.01 10.79 -0.47
CA LEU A 120 -9.04 10.84 -1.93
C LEU A 120 -9.14 9.44 -2.55
N ASN A 121 -8.43 8.44 -2.01
CA ASN A 121 -8.54 7.06 -2.49
C ASN A 121 -9.96 6.50 -2.32
N LYS A 122 -10.65 6.81 -1.23
CA LYS A 122 -12.05 6.37 -1.00
C LYS A 122 -13.05 7.08 -1.92
N HIS A 123 -12.80 8.36 -2.21
CA HIS A 123 -13.73 9.22 -2.96
C HIS A 123 -13.36 9.35 -4.46
N CYS A 124 -12.27 8.77 -4.92
CA CYS A 124 -11.92 8.76 -6.34
C CYS A 124 -12.57 7.61 -7.11
N PHE A 125 -12.55 7.71 -8.43
CA PHE A 125 -13.06 6.69 -9.34
C PHE A 125 -12.37 5.34 -9.12
N ASN A 126 -13.14 4.32 -8.77
CA ASN A 126 -12.71 2.95 -8.48
C ASN A 126 -11.63 2.79 -7.39
N GLY A 127 -11.29 3.83 -6.63
CA GLY A 127 -10.21 3.78 -5.65
C GLY A 127 -8.83 3.61 -6.30
N LEU A 128 -8.67 4.10 -7.52
CA LEU A 128 -7.39 4.03 -8.24
C LEU A 128 -6.39 5.03 -7.64
N TYR A 129 -5.12 4.66 -7.65
CA TYR A 129 -4.02 5.61 -7.47
C TYR A 129 -3.31 5.77 -8.81
N ARG A 130 -3.23 6.99 -9.31
CA ARG A 130 -2.58 7.31 -10.57
C ARG A 130 -2.07 8.75 -10.56
N VAL A 131 -0.87 8.96 -11.08
CA VAL A 131 -0.28 10.27 -11.26
C VAL A 131 -0.10 10.58 -12.76
N ASN A 132 -0.13 11.86 -13.11
CA ASN A 132 0.20 12.34 -14.45
C ASN A 132 1.72 12.50 -14.63
N THR A 133 2.15 12.92 -15.82
CA THR A 133 3.57 13.16 -16.14
C THR A 133 4.25 14.22 -15.27
N LYS A 134 3.47 15.10 -14.62
CA LYS A 134 3.97 16.08 -13.64
C LYS A 134 4.09 15.49 -12.23
N GLY A 135 3.67 14.24 -12.04
CA GLY A 135 3.62 13.62 -10.74
C GLY A 135 2.38 13.98 -9.92
N GLU A 136 1.35 14.62 -10.46
CA GLU A 136 0.15 14.98 -9.72
C GLU A 136 -0.87 13.84 -9.74
N PHE A 137 -1.48 13.55 -8.60
CA PHE A 137 -2.63 12.66 -8.50
C PHE A 137 -3.79 13.22 -9.33
N ASN A 138 -4.29 12.44 -10.30
CA ASN A 138 -5.21 12.92 -11.32
C ASN A 138 -6.50 12.11 -11.47
N VAL A 139 -6.80 11.20 -10.54
CA VAL A 139 -8.02 10.39 -10.62
C VAL A 139 -9.25 11.26 -10.34
N PRO A 140 -10.34 11.14 -11.14
CA PRO A 140 -11.54 11.92 -10.93
C PRO A 140 -12.37 11.44 -9.75
N TRP A 141 -13.27 12.30 -9.27
CA TRP A 141 -14.26 11.98 -8.23
C TRP A 141 -15.22 10.85 -8.65
N ASN A 142 -15.59 9.98 -7.71
CA ASN A 142 -16.51 8.86 -7.93
C ASN A 142 -18.01 9.23 -7.88
N GLN A 143 -18.34 10.53 -7.67
CA GLN A 143 -19.69 11.08 -7.56
C GLN A 143 -20.50 10.60 -6.34
N LYS A 144 -19.89 9.95 -5.37
CA LYS A 144 -20.55 9.50 -4.15
C LYS A 144 -20.33 10.51 -3.03
N GLN A 145 -21.43 11.00 -2.44
CA GLN A 145 -21.41 12.07 -1.45
C GLN A 145 -21.28 11.59 -0.01
N SER A 146 -21.71 10.36 0.28
CA SER A 146 -21.84 9.85 1.65
C SER A 146 -21.07 8.54 1.82
N ILE A 147 -19.77 8.60 1.69
CA ILE A 147 -18.87 7.48 1.99
C ILE A 147 -18.03 7.88 3.19
N ARG A 148 -17.89 7.01 4.18
CA ARG A 148 -16.89 7.17 5.22
C ARG A 148 -15.51 6.85 4.67
N SER A 149 -14.55 7.71 4.97
CA SER A 149 -13.16 7.54 4.51
C SER A 149 -12.50 6.29 5.09
N MET A 150 -12.93 5.86 6.27
CA MET A 150 -12.33 4.72 6.95
C MET A 150 -13.32 3.97 7.88
N ASP A 151 -12.92 2.74 8.20
CA ASP A 151 -13.43 1.98 9.33
C ASP A 151 -12.49 2.19 10.53
N MET A 152 -13.01 2.84 11.59
CA MET A 152 -12.24 3.23 12.78
C MET A 152 -11.62 2.03 13.49
N GLU A 153 -12.39 0.95 13.66
CA GLU A 153 -11.92 -0.24 14.38
C GLU A 153 -10.86 -0.98 13.59
N ASN A 154 -11.04 -1.09 12.28
CA ASN A 154 -10.03 -1.68 11.40
C ASN A 154 -8.71 -0.89 11.42
N ILE A 155 -8.77 0.44 11.35
CA ILE A 155 -7.54 1.27 11.34
C ILE A 155 -6.79 1.21 12.67
N LYS A 156 -7.52 1.15 13.82
CA LYS A 156 -6.93 0.93 15.15
C LYS A 156 -6.23 -0.42 15.25
N ALA A 157 -6.87 -1.48 14.73
CA ALA A 157 -6.27 -2.81 14.69
C ALA A 157 -4.99 -2.82 13.83
N ILE A 158 -5.03 -2.19 12.65
CA ILE A 158 -3.86 -2.02 11.78
C ILE A 158 -2.75 -1.26 12.51
N SER A 159 -3.05 -0.13 13.15
CA SER A 159 -2.06 0.66 13.89
C SER A 159 -1.39 -0.17 14.99
N ALA A 160 -2.17 -0.93 15.77
CA ALA A 160 -1.64 -1.78 16.82
C ALA A 160 -0.68 -2.86 16.25
N TYR A 161 -1.06 -3.49 15.14
CA TYR A 161 -0.23 -4.48 14.46
C TYR A 161 1.06 -3.87 13.89
N LEU A 162 0.96 -2.71 13.22
CA LEU A 162 2.10 -2.07 12.58
C LEU A 162 3.20 -1.63 13.55
N LYS A 163 2.95 -1.58 14.88
CA LYS A 163 3.98 -1.30 15.90
C LYS A 163 5.11 -2.34 15.90
N SER A 164 4.83 -3.59 15.51
CA SER A 164 5.83 -4.66 15.38
C SER A 164 6.40 -4.81 13.98
N VAL A 165 5.88 -4.05 12.98
CA VAL A 165 6.24 -4.19 11.56
C VAL A 165 7.34 -3.21 11.18
N THR A 166 8.38 -3.72 10.51
CA THR A 166 9.37 -2.85 9.84
C THR A 166 8.78 -2.34 8.52
N ILE A 167 8.72 -1.02 8.36
CA ILE A 167 8.19 -0.36 7.16
C ILE A 167 9.33 0.39 6.47
N THR A 168 9.51 0.15 5.16
CA THR A 168 10.56 0.80 4.36
C THR A 168 9.99 1.36 3.05
N CYS A 169 10.67 2.37 2.49
CA CYS A 169 10.36 2.97 1.20
C CYS A 169 11.64 2.98 0.36
N GLN A 170 11.90 1.89 -0.35
CA GLN A 170 13.15 1.73 -1.10
C GLN A 170 12.96 0.72 -2.24
N ASP A 171 14.00 0.57 -3.09
CA ASP A 171 14.04 -0.46 -4.11
C ASP A 171 13.84 -1.85 -3.49
N PHE A 172 13.14 -2.75 -4.20
CA PHE A 172 12.79 -4.08 -3.71
C PHE A 172 14.02 -4.95 -3.37
N GLU A 173 15.15 -4.79 -4.07
CA GLU A 173 16.39 -5.52 -3.75
C GLU A 173 16.96 -5.04 -2.41
N GLN A 174 16.96 -3.73 -2.17
CA GLN A 174 17.42 -3.14 -0.90
C GLN A 174 16.51 -3.57 0.25
N ALA A 175 15.21 -3.63 0.02
CA ALA A 175 14.23 -4.08 1.02
C ALA A 175 14.46 -5.55 1.45
N LEU A 176 15.08 -6.36 0.60
CA LEU A 176 15.37 -7.77 0.83
C LEU A 176 16.83 -8.07 1.23
N ALA A 177 17.66 -7.05 1.44
CA ALA A 177 19.10 -7.23 1.73
C ALA A 177 19.39 -8.06 3.00
N GLY A 178 18.45 -8.10 3.96
CA GLY A 178 18.61 -8.85 5.22
C GLY A 178 17.96 -10.23 5.25
N VAL A 179 17.43 -10.72 4.12
CA VAL A 179 16.71 -12.00 4.04
C VAL A 179 17.62 -13.19 4.26
N GLN A 180 17.17 -14.15 5.07
CA GLN A 180 17.91 -15.35 5.43
C GLN A 180 17.15 -16.63 5.01
N LYS A 181 17.89 -17.76 5.01
CA LYS A 181 17.28 -19.08 4.81
C LYS A 181 16.13 -19.32 5.79
N GLY A 182 15.01 -19.80 5.29
CA GLY A 182 13.80 -20.08 6.07
C GLY A 182 12.87 -18.89 6.23
N ASP A 183 13.22 -17.69 5.71
CA ASP A 183 12.27 -16.58 5.61
C ASP A 183 11.29 -16.82 4.46
N PHE A 184 10.13 -16.14 4.51
CA PHE A 184 9.11 -16.18 3.47
C PHE A 184 8.90 -14.80 2.84
N ILE A 185 8.98 -14.75 1.52
CA ILE A 185 8.75 -13.54 0.74
C ILE A 185 7.53 -13.72 -0.16
N TYR A 186 6.59 -12.79 -0.05
CA TYR A 186 5.46 -12.67 -0.96
C TYR A 186 5.71 -11.56 -1.98
N PHE A 187 5.84 -11.93 -3.24
CA PHE A 187 6.06 -11.01 -4.36
C PHE A 187 4.74 -10.73 -5.10
N ASP A 188 4.14 -9.56 -4.87
CA ASP A 188 3.02 -9.05 -5.67
C ASP A 188 3.48 -7.86 -6.51
N SER A 189 4.48 -8.09 -7.37
CA SER A 189 5.06 -7.06 -8.23
C SER A 189 4.06 -6.54 -9.26
N PRO A 190 4.25 -5.31 -9.78
CA PRO A 190 3.49 -4.84 -10.92
C PRO A 190 3.59 -5.80 -12.10
N TYR A 191 2.49 -5.97 -12.85
CA TYR A 191 2.48 -6.88 -13.99
C TYR A 191 3.12 -6.24 -15.22
N ALA A 192 3.77 -7.07 -16.03
CA ALA A 192 4.22 -6.64 -17.35
C ALA A 192 3.00 -6.27 -18.21
N PRO A 193 2.96 -5.10 -18.85
CA PRO A 193 1.84 -4.71 -19.68
C PRO A 193 1.72 -5.64 -20.88
N LEU A 194 0.53 -6.18 -21.13
CA LEU A 194 0.24 -7.04 -22.28
C LEU A 194 0.31 -6.28 -23.61
N ASN A 195 0.15 -4.95 -23.58
CA ASN A 195 0.24 -4.07 -24.75
C ASN A 195 1.13 -2.87 -24.43
N PRO A 196 1.94 -2.38 -25.40
CA PRO A 196 2.79 -1.19 -25.21
C PRO A 196 2.06 0.10 -24.81
N THR A 197 0.73 0.15 -25.00
CA THR A 197 -0.15 1.27 -24.66
C THR A 197 -0.85 1.13 -23.29
N SER A 198 -0.65 0.02 -22.61
CA SER A 198 -1.22 -0.18 -21.27
C SER A 198 -0.39 0.59 -20.25
N PHE A 199 -0.96 1.64 -19.69
CA PHE A 199 -0.32 2.46 -18.67
C PHE A 199 -0.31 1.76 -17.32
N ASP A 200 0.87 1.41 -16.84
CA ASP A 200 1.13 0.96 -15.49
C ASP A 200 1.80 2.11 -14.72
N SER A 201 0.99 3.04 -14.20
CA SER A 201 1.50 4.30 -13.63
C SER A 201 1.27 4.43 -12.13
N TYR A 202 1.78 3.47 -11.34
CA TYR A 202 1.95 3.63 -9.89
C TYR A 202 3.08 4.58 -9.53
N THR A 203 4.09 4.63 -10.41
CA THR A 203 5.18 5.60 -10.41
C THR A 203 5.24 6.30 -11.77
N LYS A 204 5.96 7.41 -11.85
CA LYS A 204 6.13 8.16 -13.10
C LYS A 204 6.76 7.33 -14.22
N GLU A 205 7.54 6.31 -13.86
CA GLU A 205 8.37 5.50 -14.78
C GLU A 205 7.81 4.08 -15.00
N GLY A 206 6.82 3.66 -14.18
CA GLY A 206 6.26 2.29 -14.22
C GLY A 206 7.26 1.24 -13.70
N PHE A 207 6.96 -0.05 -13.91
CA PHE A 207 7.85 -1.17 -13.61
C PHE A 207 8.39 -1.71 -14.95
N THR A 208 9.66 -1.48 -15.21
CA THR A 208 10.31 -1.69 -16.52
C THR A 208 10.65 -3.16 -16.79
N GLU A 209 10.96 -3.50 -18.04
CA GLU A 209 11.46 -4.85 -18.40
C GLU A 209 12.74 -5.20 -17.63
N GLU A 210 13.62 -4.23 -17.40
CA GLU A 210 14.85 -4.42 -16.63
C GLU A 210 14.54 -4.75 -15.17
N GLU A 211 13.55 -4.09 -14.56
CA GLU A 211 13.11 -4.41 -13.19
C GLU A 211 12.49 -5.80 -13.11
N HIS A 212 11.73 -6.23 -14.11
CA HIS A 212 11.25 -7.61 -14.19
C HIS A 212 12.40 -8.64 -14.28
N ARG A 213 13.48 -8.35 -15.01
CA ARG A 213 14.67 -9.22 -15.08
C ARG A 213 15.38 -9.29 -13.73
N ARG A 214 15.66 -8.14 -13.12
CA ARG A 214 16.25 -8.04 -11.77
C ARG A 214 15.45 -8.85 -10.77
N LEU A 215 14.12 -8.69 -10.78
CA LEU A 215 13.22 -9.42 -9.89
C LEU A 215 13.31 -10.95 -10.12
N ALA A 216 13.32 -11.39 -11.38
CA ALA A 216 13.44 -12.81 -11.71
C ALA A 216 14.79 -13.41 -11.30
N GLU A 217 15.86 -12.66 -11.41
CA GLU A 217 17.21 -13.07 -10.95
C GLU A 217 17.24 -13.17 -9.42
N LEU A 218 16.78 -12.14 -8.73
CA LEU A 218 16.69 -12.11 -7.27
C LEU A 218 15.84 -13.27 -6.73
N PHE A 219 14.68 -13.53 -7.33
CA PHE A 219 13.82 -14.65 -6.95
C PHE A 219 14.56 -15.99 -7.02
N ARG A 220 15.31 -16.23 -8.12
CA ARG A 220 16.10 -17.45 -8.30
C ARG A 220 17.24 -17.58 -7.28
N GLU A 221 17.92 -16.47 -6.99
CA GLU A 221 19.02 -16.44 -6.01
C GLU A 221 18.53 -16.73 -4.60
N LEU A 222 17.42 -16.08 -4.19
CA LEU A 222 16.83 -16.28 -2.87
C LEU A 222 16.31 -17.71 -2.70
N THR A 223 15.66 -18.26 -3.71
CA THR A 223 15.21 -19.66 -3.70
C THR A 223 16.40 -20.63 -3.55
N LYS A 224 17.52 -20.40 -4.25
CA LYS A 224 18.75 -21.21 -4.09
C LYS A 224 19.36 -21.09 -2.69
N LYS A 225 19.20 -19.96 -2.02
CA LYS A 225 19.64 -19.74 -0.63
C LYS A 225 18.70 -20.40 0.41
N GLY A 226 17.59 -21.02 -0.03
CA GLY A 226 16.63 -21.69 0.83
C GLY A 226 15.60 -20.73 1.46
N VAL A 227 15.36 -19.60 0.82
CA VAL A 227 14.25 -18.67 1.14
C VAL A 227 12.99 -19.18 0.45
N TYR A 228 11.86 -19.11 1.12
CA TYR A 228 10.56 -19.40 0.52
C TYR A 228 10.08 -18.17 -0.27
N CYS A 229 9.89 -18.32 -1.57
CA CYS A 229 9.48 -17.25 -2.46
C CYS A 229 8.14 -17.63 -3.15
N MET A 230 7.14 -16.76 -3.07
CA MET A 230 5.85 -16.94 -3.72
C MET A 230 5.45 -15.72 -4.52
#